data_ca857f1257df026782c26dc0fbd32620
#
_entry.id   ca857f1257df026782c26dc0fbd32620
#
_cell.length_a   1.000
_cell.length_b   1.000
_cell.length_c   1.000
_cell.angle_alpha   90.00
_cell.angle_beta   90.00
_cell.angle_gamma   90.00
#
_symmetry.space_group_name_H-M   'P 1'
#
loop_
_entity.id
_entity.type
_entity.pdbx_description
1 polymer ?
#
loop_
_entity_poly.entity_id
_entity_poly.type
_entity_poly.pdbx_seq_one_letter_code
_entity_poly.pdbx_strand_id
1 'polypeptide(L)'
;MIRYFKFVPVLLSAALLSCNLDKDKSFADMAVTATFEAAELPAAGFVRDKSYTEHVAKFENVYDETYDYWHGFAVSSCTDAVTASSENQYSVYGRGGANGSEKFGVCYYDGMEPSTVRFGIRVDMKGVWVNNSTYAALVMRDGNRFARKFEAGDWFKLTIAGYADDEQRGSVDFFLADFRDGKTFICNEWTRVDLSPLKGVNRLDFTIDSSDKTQEWINTPTYACIDDLAYGYRIEY
;
A
#
# COMPACT_ATOMS: atom_id res chain seq x y z
N MET A 1 9.82 -24.06 31.86
CA MET A 1 9.86 -23.37 30.56
C MET A 1 8.50 -22.69 30.36
N ILE A 2 8.38 -21.44 30.77
CA ILE A 2 7.11 -20.68 30.78
C ILE A 2 6.99 -19.95 29.43
N ARG A 3 5.98 -20.37 28.64
CA ARG A 3 5.65 -19.70 27.37
C ARG A 3 4.87 -18.42 27.71
N TYR A 4 5.46 -17.26 27.42
CA TYR A 4 4.75 -16.00 27.44
C TYR A 4 3.89 -15.90 26.17
N PHE A 5 2.57 -15.93 26.35
CA PHE A 5 1.62 -15.50 25.33
C PHE A 5 1.74 -13.97 25.20
N LYS A 6 2.23 -13.47 24.07
CA LYS A 6 2.13 -12.05 23.73
C LYS A 6 0.67 -11.77 23.36
N PHE A 7 -0.04 -11.08 24.23
CA PHE A 7 -1.32 -10.49 23.91
C PHE A 7 -1.06 -9.30 22.95
N VAL A 8 -1.53 -9.40 21.71
CA VAL A 8 -1.68 -8.25 20.82
C VAL A 8 -2.91 -7.49 21.32
N PRO A 9 -2.78 -6.23 21.75
CA PRO A 9 -3.94 -5.46 22.15
C PRO A 9 -4.73 -5.08 20.89
N VAL A 10 -5.88 -5.71 20.70
CA VAL A 10 -6.92 -5.18 19.81
C VAL A 10 -7.42 -3.90 20.47
N LEU A 11 -6.98 -2.75 19.96
CA LEU A 11 -7.51 -1.45 20.35
C LEU A 11 -8.94 -1.33 19.80
N LEU A 12 -9.89 -1.82 20.61
CA LEU A 12 -11.30 -1.57 20.39
C LEU A 12 -11.59 -0.15 20.88
N SER A 13 -11.52 0.83 19.98
CA SER A 13 -11.88 2.22 20.30
C SER A 13 -13.38 2.30 20.55
N ALA A 14 -13.72 2.89 21.69
CA ALA A 14 -15.09 3.03 22.20
C ALA A 14 -16.04 3.64 21.17
N ALA A 15 -17.18 2.97 20.96
CA ALA A 15 -18.31 3.49 20.21
C ALA A 15 -18.94 4.70 20.94
N LEU A 16 -18.94 5.87 20.29
CA LEU A 16 -19.78 6.99 20.70
C LEU A 16 -21.19 6.73 20.17
N LEU A 17 -22.12 6.40 21.04
CA LEU A 17 -23.54 6.27 20.74
C LEU A 17 -24.12 7.65 20.46
N SER A 18 -24.42 7.94 19.19
CA SER A 18 -25.23 9.06 18.77
C SER A 18 -26.66 8.56 18.55
N CYS A 19 -27.58 8.90 19.43
CA CYS A 19 -29.02 8.62 19.27
C CYS A 19 -29.63 9.62 18.29
N ASN A 20 -29.98 9.19 17.07
CA ASN A 20 -30.88 9.90 16.17
C ASN A 20 -32.26 9.24 16.17
N LEU A 21 -33.33 10.09 16.17
CA LEU A 21 -34.75 9.77 16.40
C LEU A 21 -35.49 9.05 15.25
N ASP A 22 -34.85 8.12 14.57
CA ASP A 22 -35.59 7.06 13.84
C ASP A 22 -35.63 5.83 14.74
N LYS A 23 -36.85 5.52 15.22
CA LYS A 23 -37.09 4.74 16.44
C LYS A 23 -36.65 3.28 16.42
N ASP A 24 -36.00 2.77 15.34
CA ASP A 24 -35.68 1.33 15.18
C ASP A 24 -34.27 0.99 14.65
N LYS A 25 -33.36 1.98 14.50
CA LYS A 25 -32.03 1.73 13.94
C LYS A 25 -30.92 2.21 14.87
N SER A 26 -30.09 1.31 15.30
CA SER A 26 -28.85 1.62 16.03
C SER A 26 -27.64 1.56 15.08
N PHE A 27 -26.67 2.48 15.26
CA PHE A 27 -25.47 2.58 14.42
C PHE A 27 -24.21 2.57 15.29
N ALA A 28 -23.16 1.92 14.80
CA ALA A 28 -21.82 2.02 15.38
C ALA A 28 -20.82 2.48 14.31
N ASP A 29 -20.02 3.50 14.67
CA ASP A 29 -18.90 3.94 13.85
C ASP A 29 -17.65 3.10 14.19
N MET A 30 -17.08 2.45 13.19
CA MET A 30 -15.90 1.63 13.28
C MET A 30 -14.69 2.40 12.75
N ALA A 31 -13.57 2.34 13.46
CA ALA A 31 -12.27 2.80 12.99
C ALA A 31 -11.33 1.60 12.93
N VAL A 32 -10.72 1.38 11.77
CA VAL A 32 -9.94 0.17 11.47
C VAL A 32 -8.64 0.56 10.77
N THR A 33 -7.59 -0.20 11.07
CA THR A 33 -6.31 -0.13 10.38
C THR A 33 -5.91 -1.53 9.95
N ALA A 34 -5.65 -1.72 8.66
CA ALA A 34 -5.03 -2.93 8.14
C ALA A 34 -3.50 -2.78 8.25
N THR A 35 -2.86 -3.65 9.01
CA THR A 35 -1.46 -3.58 9.41
C THR A 35 -0.59 -4.68 8.82
N PHE A 36 -1.19 -5.64 8.13
CA PHE A 36 -0.57 -6.85 7.60
C PHE A 36 0.02 -7.82 8.66
N GLU A 37 0.02 -7.45 9.95
CA GLU A 37 0.64 -8.23 11.02
C GLU A 37 0.02 -9.62 11.20
N ALA A 38 -1.27 -9.80 10.86
CA ALA A 38 -1.95 -11.08 10.95
C ALA A 38 -1.58 -12.06 9.81
N ALA A 39 -0.85 -11.61 8.79
CA ALA A 39 -0.45 -12.47 7.68
C ALA A 39 0.55 -13.55 8.13
N GLU A 40 0.33 -14.78 7.70
CA GLU A 40 1.30 -15.87 7.85
C GLU A 40 2.26 -15.85 6.66
N LEU A 41 3.56 -15.70 6.94
CA LEU A 41 4.61 -15.67 5.93
C LEU A 41 5.45 -16.95 5.98
N PRO A 42 5.83 -17.50 4.81
CA PRO A 42 6.81 -18.59 4.73
C PRO A 42 8.22 -18.11 5.12
N ALA A 43 9.19 -19.03 5.17
CA ALA A 43 10.57 -18.70 5.48
C ALA A 43 11.22 -17.69 4.51
N ALA A 44 10.67 -17.54 3.29
CA ALA A 44 11.09 -16.52 2.32
C ALA A 44 10.74 -15.09 2.75
N GLY A 45 9.86 -14.91 3.74
CA GLY A 45 9.48 -13.62 4.28
C GLY A 45 8.42 -12.87 3.45
N PHE A 46 7.84 -13.48 2.42
CA PHE A 46 6.78 -12.86 1.62
C PHE A 46 5.79 -13.88 1.04
N VAL A 47 4.59 -13.39 0.68
CA VAL A 47 3.54 -14.11 -0.05
C VAL A 47 3.08 -13.24 -1.21
N ARG A 48 3.12 -13.78 -2.44
CA ARG A 48 2.81 -13.08 -3.70
C ARG A 48 1.85 -13.82 -4.62
N ASP A 49 1.33 -14.94 -4.18
CA ASP A 49 0.54 -15.89 -4.97
C ASP A 49 -0.94 -15.94 -4.58
N LYS A 50 -1.35 -15.02 -3.72
CA LYS A 50 -2.74 -14.92 -3.26
C LYS A 50 -3.07 -13.54 -2.70
N SER A 51 -4.34 -13.17 -2.84
CA SER A 51 -4.89 -11.97 -2.18
C SER A 51 -4.82 -12.10 -0.66
N TYR A 52 -4.60 -10.97 0.02
CA TYR A 52 -4.65 -10.86 1.46
C TYR A 52 -5.92 -10.12 1.89
N THR A 53 -6.54 -10.58 2.97
CA THR A 53 -7.74 -9.93 3.51
C THR A 53 -7.54 -9.67 5.00
N GLU A 54 -7.76 -8.42 5.41
CA GLU A 54 -7.75 -8.00 6.80
C GLU A 54 -8.97 -7.12 7.06
N HIS A 55 -9.77 -7.49 8.05
CA HIS A 55 -11.07 -6.88 8.31
C HIS A 55 -11.97 -6.91 7.05
N VAL A 56 -12.39 -5.74 6.55
CA VAL A 56 -13.22 -5.62 5.35
C VAL A 56 -12.41 -5.26 4.09
N ALA A 57 -11.09 -5.09 4.21
CA ALA A 57 -10.19 -4.77 3.13
C ALA A 57 -9.59 -6.03 2.52
N LYS A 58 -9.77 -6.22 1.22
CA LYS A 58 -9.13 -7.26 0.41
C LYS A 58 -8.10 -6.61 -0.51
N PHE A 59 -6.83 -6.89 -0.28
CA PHE A 59 -5.71 -6.53 -1.14
C PHE A 59 -5.62 -7.57 -2.24
N GLU A 60 -5.99 -7.19 -3.46
CA GLU A 60 -6.06 -8.13 -4.58
C GLU A 60 -4.67 -8.46 -5.11
N ASN A 61 -4.50 -9.71 -5.48
CA ASN A 61 -3.30 -10.23 -6.11
C ASN A 61 -3.72 -11.11 -7.28
N VAL A 62 -3.00 -10.99 -8.38
CA VAL A 62 -3.09 -11.89 -9.53
C VAL A 62 -1.75 -12.58 -9.65
N TYR A 63 -1.75 -13.90 -9.74
CA TYR A 63 -0.56 -14.72 -9.91
C TYR A 63 -0.75 -15.72 -11.04
N ASP A 64 0.19 -15.72 -11.98
CA ASP A 64 0.27 -16.69 -13.08
C ASP A 64 1.44 -17.65 -12.81
N GLU A 65 1.10 -18.88 -12.43
CA GLU A 65 2.07 -19.93 -12.12
C GLU A 65 2.93 -20.33 -13.34
N THR A 66 2.36 -20.21 -14.56
CA THR A 66 3.05 -20.61 -15.80
C THR A 66 4.25 -19.73 -16.09
N TYR A 67 4.11 -18.42 -15.84
CA TYR A 67 5.13 -17.41 -16.11
C TYR A 67 5.83 -16.93 -14.84
N ASP A 68 5.47 -17.46 -13.68
CA ASP A 68 5.94 -16.99 -12.37
C ASP A 68 5.77 -15.47 -12.22
N TYR A 69 4.64 -14.95 -12.70
CA TYR A 69 4.34 -13.53 -12.80
C TYR A 69 3.23 -13.15 -11.82
N TRP A 70 3.34 -11.97 -11.24
CA TRP A 70 2.30 -11.45 -10.37
C TRP A 70 2.12 -9.94 -10.54
N HIS A 71 0.95 -9.43 -10.20
CA HIS A 71 0.69 -8.00 -9.99
C HIS A 71 -0.37 -7.80 -8.89
N GLY A 72 -0.56 -6.55 -8.45
CA GLY A 72 -1.42 -6.26 -7.32
C GLY A 72 -0.63 -6.15 -6.02
N PHE A 73 -1.05 -6.87 -4.98
CA PHE A 73 -0.42 -6.79 -3.66
C PHE A 73 0.22 -8.11 -3.24
N ALA A 74 1.44 -8.03 -2.75
CA ALA A 74 2.10 -9.06 -1.95
C ALA A 74 2.16 -8.61 -0.50
N VAL A 75 2.28 -9.56 0.46
CA VAL A 75 2.59 -9.25 1.86
C VAL A 75 4.03 -9.66 2.13
N SER A 76 4.79 -8.80 2.80
CA SER A 76 6.22 -9.01 3.03
C SER A 76 6.68 -8.55 4.41
N SER A 77 7.81 -9.11 4.85
CA SER A 77 8.65 -8.67 5.97
C SER A 77 10.11 -8.48 5.56
N CYS A 78 10.39 -8.44 4.26
CA CYS A 78 11.75 -8.34 3.74
C CYS A 78 12.32 -6.92 3.87
N THR A 79 13.58 -6.80 4.33
CA THR A 79 14.22 -5.52 4.66
C THR A 79 15.61 -5.36 4.06
N ASP A 80 15.93 -6.05 2.97
CA ASP A 80 17.18 -5.84 2.24
C ASP A 80 17.17 -4.48 1.55
N ALA A 81 17.87 -3.51 2.11
CA ALA A 81 17.93 -2.14 1.60
C ALA A 81 19.15 -1.88 0.68
N VAL A 82 19.87 -2.91 0.24
CA VAL A 82 21.14 -2.74 -0.50
C VAL A 82 21.17 -3.46 -1.85
N THR A 83 20.32 -4.45 -2.10
CA THR A 83 20.31 -5.23 -3.35
C THR A 83 19.39 -4.63 -4.39
N ALA A 84 19.95 -4.05 -5.47
CA ALA A 84 19.20 -3.48 -6.60
C ALA A 84 18.86 -4.54 -7.65
N SER A 85 17.96 -5.45 -7.34
CA SER A 85 17.58 -6.58 -8.20
C SER A 85 16.08 -6.82 -8.17
N SER A 86 15.53 -7.34 -9.28
CA SER A 86 14.13 -7.80 -9.33
C SER A 86 13.86 -8.95 -8.36
N GLU A 87 14.86 -9.71 -7.94
CA GLU A 87 14.73 -10.73 -6.91
C GLU A 87 14.44 -10.11 -5.52
N ASN A 88 14.87 -8.86 -5.31
CA ASN A 88 14.63 -8.07 -4.10
C ASN A 88 13.40 -7.13 -4.20
N GLN A 89 12.42 -7.47 -5.04
CA GLN A 89 11.23 -6.65 -5.27
C GLN A 89 10.28 -6.56 -4.06
N TYR A 90 10.44 -7.46 -3.08
CA TYR A 90 9.59 -7.54 -1.89
C TYR A 90 10.12 -6.76 -0.69
N SER A 91 11.33 -6.19 -0.77
CA SER A 91 11.92 -5.47 0.35
C SER A 91 11.53 -4.00 0.35
N VAL A 92 11.24 -3.47 1.54
CA VAL A 92 11.08 -2.03 1.75
C VAL A 92 12.44 -1.34 1.78
N TYR A 93 12.52 -0.13 1.21
CA TYR A 93 13.70 0.73 1.31
C TYR A 93 13.73 1.41 2.67
N GLY A 94 14.07 0.63 3.70
CA GLY A 94 14.01 1.06 5.09
C GLY A 94 14.17 -0.10 6.06
N ARG A 95 13.57 0.05 7.24
CA ARG A 95 13.62 -0.94 8.32
C ARG A 95 12.21 -1.36 8.71
N GLY A 96 11.84 -2.60 8.39
CA GLY A 96 10.53 -3.16 8.77
C GLY A 96 9.33 -2.40 8.21
N GLY A 97 8.17 -2.64 8.74
CA GLY A 97 6.95 -1.90 8.42
C GLY A 97 6.86 -0.56 9.15
N ALA A 98 5.77 0.17 8.92
CA ALA A 98 5.53 1.48 9.54
C ALA A 98 5.27 1.32 11.05
N ASN A 99 5.59 2.37 11.82
CA ASN A 99 5.29 2.46 13.25
C ASN A 99 5.80 1.29 14.11
N GLY A 100 6.82 0.56 13.63
CA GLY A 100 7.42 -0.58 14.32
C GLY A 100 6.74 -1.91 14.03
N SER A 101 5.88 -2.00 13.02
CA SER A 101 5.37 -3.28 12.49
C SER A 101 6.48 -4.09 11.83
N GLU A 102 6.27 -5.40 11.70
CA GLU A 102 7.21 -6.31 11.04
C GLU A 102 6.82 -6.56 9.58
N LYS A 103 5.53 -6.41 9.25
CA LYS A 103 4.98 -6.76 7.95
C LYS A 103 4.34 -5.56 7.27
N PHE A 104 4.28 -5.63 5.95
CA PHE A 104 3.73 -4.56 5.11
C PHE A 104 3.25 -5.13 3.77
N GLY A 105 2.45 -4.36 3.05
CA GLY A 105 2.04 -4.66 1.69
C GLY A 105 3.06 -4.15 0.68
N VAL A 106 3.36 -4.93 -0.35
CA VAL A 106 4.09 -4.49 -1.53
C VAL A 106 3.11 -4.38 -2.69
N CYS A 107 2.96 -3.17 -3.22
CA CYS A 107 2.17 -2.85 -4.39
C CYS A 107 3.06 -2.98 -5.64
N TYR A 108 2.64 -3.79 -6.62
CA TYR A 108 3.24 -3.86 -7.94
C TYR A 108 2.22 -3.51 -9.01
N TYR A 109 2.46 -2.41 -9.70
CA TYR A 109 1.69 -1.95 -10.86
C TYR A 109 2.39 -2.38 -12.14
N ASP A 110 1.75 -3.23 -12.95
CA ASP A 110 2.34 -3.80 -14.16
C ASP A 110 2.29 -2.86 -15.38
N GLY A 111 1.74 -1.67 -15.22
CA GLY A 111 1.55 -0.69 -16.29
C GLY A 111 0.23 -0.84 -17.04
N MET A 112 -0.57 -1.87 -16.75
CA MET A 112 -1.85 -2.16 -17.39
C MET A 112 -3.01 -2.08 -16.39
N GLU A 113 -2.97 -2.92 -15.36
CA GLU A 113 -4.04 -3.02 -14.37
C GLU A 113 -3.60 -2.46 -13.02
N PRO A 114 -4.42 -1.63 -12.35
CA PRO A 114 -4.05 -1.08 -11.04
C PRO A 114 -3.94 -2.17 -9.98
N SER A 115 -3.08 -1.94 -9.00
CA SER A 115 -3.12 -2.75 -7.77
C SER A 115 -4.32 -2.31 -6.94
N THR A 116 -5.26 -3.22 -6.70
CA THR A 116 -6.58 -2.87 -6.17
C THR A 116 -6.79 -3.35 -4.73
N VAL A 117 -7.35 -2.47 -3.90
CA VAL A 117 -7.92 -2.85 -2.60
C VAL A 117 -9.45 -2.72 -2.69
N ARG A 118 -10.18 -3.81 -2.40
CA ARG A 118 -11.64 -3.81 -2.35
C ARG A 118 -12.14 -3.91 -0.92
N PHE A 119 -13.18 -3.16 -0.64
CA PHE A 119 -13.90 -3.21 0.63
C PHE A 119 -15.27 -3.85 0.41
N GLY A 120 -15.67 -4.77 1.30
CA GLY A 120 -16.99 -5.40 1.23
C GLY A 120 -18.15 -4.45 1.53
N ILE A 121 -17.85 -3.24 1.96
CA ILE A 121 -18.78 -2.15 2.30
C ILE A 121 -18.17 -0.81 1.87
N ARG A 122 -18.96 0.26 1.93
CA ARG A 122 -18.42 1.62 1.73
C ARG A 122 -17.69 2.10 2.99
N VAL A 123 -16.51 2.70 2.79
CA VAL A 123 -15.64 3.19 3.85
C VAL A 123 -15.23 4.65 3.60
N ASP A 124 -14.94 5.37 4.67
CA ASP A 124 -14.29 6.68 4.62
C ASP A 124 -12.80 6.49 4.93
N MET A 125 -11.95 6.78 3.97
CA MET A 125 -10.51 6.64 4.14
C MET A 125 -9.97 7.67 5.15
N LYS A 126 -8.86 7.31 5.82
CA LYS A 126 -8.15 8.18 6.76
C LYS A 126 -6.71 8.42 6.32
N GLY A 127 -6.01 7.39 5.94
CA GLY A 127 -4.61 7.49 5.51
C GLY A 127 -3.97 6.13 5.31
N VAL A 128 -2.77 6.18 4.78
CA VAL A 128 -1.89 5.01 4.58
C VAL A 128 -0.45 5.47 4.79
N TRP A 129 0.40 4.60 5.30
CA TRP A 129 1.84 4.83 5.28
C TRP A 129 2.41 4.25 4.00
N VAL A 130 3.32 5.00 3.36
CA VAL A 130 3.96 4.60 2.10
C VAL A 130 5.47 4.73 2.20
N ASN A 131 6.19 3.89 1.45
CA ASN A 131 7.62 3.97 1.25
C ASN A 131 7.99 3.38 -0.11
N ASN A 132 9.21 3.60 -0.59
CA ASN A 132 9.71 2.89 -1.75
C ASN A 132 9.98 1.42 -1.46
N SER A 133 9.81 0.56 -2.48
CA SER A 133 10.54 -0.71 -2.47
C SER A 133 12.04 -0.44 -2.67
N THR A 134 12.87 -1.32 -2.13
CA THR A 134 14.34 -1.21 -2.31
C THR A 134 14.73 -1.26 -3.78
N TYR A 135 14.10 -2.13 -4.56
CA TYR A 135 14.39 -2.26 -5.98
C TYR A 135 14.13 -0.95 -6.73
N ALA A 136 12.98 -0.32 -6.56
CA ALA A 136 12.67 0.96 -7.19
C ALA A 136 13.61 2.08 -6.73
N ALA A 137 13.82 2.21 -5.41
CA ALA A 137 14.66 3.27 -4.84
C ALA A 137 16.11 3.22 -5.34
N LEU A 138 16.71 2.03 -5.34
CA LEU A 138 18.11 1.87 -5.79
C LEU A 138 18.25 2.05 -7.30
N VAL A 139 17.25 1.65 -8.09
CA VAL A 139 17.27 1.91 -9.54
C VAL A 139 17.13 3.41 -9.84
N MET A 140 16.26 4.13 -9.15
CA MET A 140 16.18 5.59 -9.28
C MET A 140 17.48 6.28 -8.87
N ARG A 141 18.16 5.78 -7.83
CA ARG A 141 19.41 6.34 -7.33
C ARG A 141 20.60 6.08 -8.25
N ASP A 142 20.73 4.88 -8.79
CA ASP A 142 21.96 4.39 -9.43
C ASP A 142 21.78 4.07 -10.92
N GLY A 143 20.56 3.85 -11.38
CA GLY A 143 20.24 3.31 -12.71
C GLY A 143 20.52 1.81 -12.82
N ASN A 144 20.07 1.22 -13.92
CA ASN A 144 20.44 -0.13 -14.33
C ASN A 144 20.38 -0.24 -15.88
N ARG A 145 20.45 -1.46 -16.42
CA ARG A 145 20.40 -1.68 -17.89
C ARG A 145 19.05 -1.32 -18.54
N PHE A 146 17.98 -1.15 -17.76
CA PHE A 146 16.62 -0.90 -18.25
C PHE A 146 16.12 0.51 -17.94
N ALA A 147 16.55 1.06 -16.81
CA ALA A 147 16.12 2.36 -16.32
C ALA A 147 17.34 3.24 -16.03
N ARG A 148 17.23 4.51 -16.33
CA ARG A 148 18.30 5.47 -16.04
C ARG A 148 18.29 5.90 -14.58
N LYS A 149 19.42 6.37 -14.10
CA LYS A 149 19.50 7.13 -12.85
C LYS A 149 18.65 8.41 -12.96
N PHE A 150 17.99 8.78 -11.87
CA PHE A 150 17.24 10.03 -11.80
C PHE A 150 18.16 11.24 -11.71
N GLU A 151 17.79 12.26 -12.46
CA GLU A 151 18.48 13.55 -12.55
C GLU A 151 17.46 14.68 -12.35
N ALA A 152 17.95 15.93 -12.41
CA ALA A 152 17.10 17.12 -12.25
C ALA A 152 15.90 17.11 -13.19
N GLY A 153 14.70 17.26 -12.64
CA GLY A 153 13.43 17.21 -13.35
C GLY A 153 12.69 15.87 -13.25
N ASP A 154 13.35 14.82 -12.77
CA ASP A 154 12.75 13.49 -12.65
C ASP A 154 11.79 13.36 -11.47
N TRP A 155 10.88 12.41 -11.59
CA TRP A 155 9.92 12.09 -10.54
C TRP A 155 9.40 10.66 -10.66
N PHE A 156 8.95 10.12 -9.51
CA PHE A 156 8.28 8.83 -9.38
C PHE A 156 7.08 9.00 -8.47
N LYS A 157 5.90 8.67 -8.95
CA LYS A 157 4.64 9.04 -8.32
C LYS A 157 3.72 7.85 -8.12
N LEU A 158 3.22 7.69 -6.91
CA LEU A 158 2.11 6.82 -6.55
C LEU A 158 0.82 7.64 -6.58
N THR A 159 -0.19 7.17 -7.31
CA THR A 159 -1.56 7.72 -7.31
C THR A 159 -2.49 6.70 -6.68
N ILE A 160 -3.28 7.13 -5.70
CA ILE A 160 -4.31 6.33 -5.02
C ILE A 160 -5.66 6.92 -5.37
N ALA A 161 -6.41 6.24 -6.23
CA ALA A 161 -7.74 6.67 -6.66
C ALA A 161 -8.83 5.89 -5.90
N GLY A 162 -9.82 6.60 -5.38
CA GLY A 162 -10.95 6.02 -4.66
C GLY A 162 -12.21 5.96 -5.52
N TYR A 163 -12.91 4.83 -5.48
CA TYR A 163 -14.13 4.59 -6.25
C TYR A 163 -15.28 4.16 -5.36
N ALA A 164 -16.48 4.58 -5.73
CA ALA A 164 -17.73 4.05 -5.25
C ALA A 164 -18.39 3.28 -6.39
N ASP A 165 -18.30 1.97 -6.36
CA ASP A 165 -18.56 1.07 -7.49
C ASP A 165 -17.65 1.45 -8.69
N ASP A 166 -18.18 1.96 -9.79
CA ASP A 166 -17.39 2.39 -10.96
C ASP A 166 -17.17 3.90 -11.03
N GLU A 167 -17.74 4.67 -10.08
CA GLU A 167 -17.60 6.12 -10.04
C GLU A 167 -16.36 6.53 -9.22
N GLN A 168 -15.42 7.22 -9.86
CA GLN A 168 -14.26 7.77 -9.17
C GLN A 168 -14.70 8.93 -8.25
N ARG A 169 -14.36 8.85 -6.97
CA ARG A 169 -14.66 9.85 -5.93
C ARG A 169 -13.54 10.85 -5.72
N GLY A 170 -12.35 10.54 -6.18
CA GLY A 170 -11.17 11.38 -6.07
C GLY A 170 -9.89 10.58 -6.21
N SER A 171 -8.77 11.27 -6.10
CA SER A 171 -7.44 10.65 -6.04
C SER A 171 -6.49 11.49 -5.20
N VAL A 172 -5.46 10.84 -4.67
CA VAL A 172 -4.37 11.45 -3.93
C VAL A 172 -3.06 11.01 -4.56
N ASP A 173 -2.18 11.97 -4.88
CA ASP A 173 -0.85 11.74 -5.41
C ASP A 173 0.20 11.85 -4.31
N PHE A 174 1.19 10.96 -4.32
CA PHE A 174 2.37 11.03 -3.49
C PHE A 174 3.64 10.78 -4.32
N PHE A 175 4.62 11.69 -4.23
CA PHE A 175 5.90 11.52 -4.92
C PHE A 175 6.85 10.70 -4.06
N LEU A 176 7.07 9.44 -4.48
CA LEU A 176 8.06 8.54 -3.89
C LEU A 176 9.50 8.94 -4.24
N ALA A 177 9.68 9.69 -5.34
CA ALA A 177 10.90 10.44 -5.65
C ALA A 177 10.54 11.74 -6.38
N ASP A 178 11.26 12.82 -6.07
CA ASP A 178 11.06 14.15 -6.66
C ASP A 178 12.39 14.90 -6.81
N PHE A 179 12.81 15.08 -8.05
CA PHE A 179 14.03 15.80 -8.44
C PHE A 179 13.71 17.09 -9.21
N ARG A 180 12.45 17.54 -9.15
CA ARG A 180 12.01 18.81 -9.77
C ARG A 180 12.34 19.98 -8.84
N ASP A 181 12.45 21.17 -9.41
CA ASP A 181 12.63 22.42 -8.67
C ASP A 181 13.81 22.41 -7.68
N GLY A 182 14.91 21.74 -8.06
CA GLY A 182 16.14 21.65 -7.25
C GLY A 182 16.08 20.64 -6.09
N LYS A 183 15.02 19.85 -6.00
CA LYS A 183 14.93 18.73 -5.05
C LYS A 183 15.81 17.56 -5.50
N THR A 184 16.16 16.69 -4.54
CA THR A 184 16.89 15.43 -4.75
C THR A 184 16.32 14.35 -3.83
N PHE A 185 14.99 14.29 -3.74
CA PHE A 185 14.30 13.45 -2.78
C PHE A 185 14.05 12.06 -3.36
N ILE A 186 14.43 11.02 -2.61
CA ILE A 186 13.95 9.63 -2.76
C ILE A 186 13.43 9.23 -1.38
N CYS A 187 12.15 8.87 -1.28
CA CYS A 187 11.52 8.43 -0.04
C CYS A 187 12.24 7.17 0.48
N ASN A 188 12.78 7.25 1.68
CA ASN A 188 13.52 6.18 2.36
C ASN A 188 13.02 5.94 3.79
N GLU A 189 11.95 6.61 4.17
CA GLU A 189 11.27 6.47 5.45
C GLU A 189 9.77 6.36 5.21
N TRP A 190 9.09 5.61 6.06
CA TRP A 190 7.64 5.53 6.03
C TRP A 190 7.03 6.93 6.20
N THR A 191 6.20 7.31 5.25
CA THR A 191 5.55 8.62 5.21
C THR A 191 4.05 8.44 5.18
N ARG A 192 3.34 9.13 6.06
CA ARG A 192 1.87 9.08 6.10
C ARG A 192 1.27 9.94 5.01
N VAL A 193 0.43 9.32 4.18
CA VAL A 193 -0.39 9.99 3.15
C VAL A 193 -1.81 10.15 3.69
N ASP A 194 -2.34 11.36 3.66
CA ASP A 194 -3.72 11.64 4.05
C ASP A 194 -4.68 11.24 2.91
N LEU A 195 -5.54 10.25 3.19
CA LEU A 195 -6.59 9.79 2.28
C LEU A 195 -7.99 10.27 2.68
N SER A 196 -8.11 11.17 3.65
CA SER A 196 -9.41 11.66 4.15
C SER A 196 -10.31 12.34 3.09
N PRO A 197 -9.81 12.82 1.93
CA PRO A 197 -10.67 13.24 0.83
C PRO A 197 -11.46 12.10 0.17
N LEU A 198 -11.00 10.84 0.26
CA LEU A 198 -11.64 9.67 -0.34
C LEU A 198 -12.71 9.10 0.59
N LYS A 199 -13.96 9.55 0.38
CA LYS A 199 -15.11 9.19 1.23
C LYS A 199 -16.13 8.34 0.49
N GLY A 200 -16.77 7.43 1.25
CA GLY A 200 -17.82 6.56 0.73
C GLY A 200 -17.34 5.64 -0.38
N VAL A 201 -16.08 5.24 -0.36
CA VAL A 201 -15.46 4.38 -1.38
C VAL A 201 -15.58 2.91 -0.99
N ASN A 202 -15.62 2.03 -1.98
CA ASN A 202 -15.54 0.58 -1.79
C ASN A 202 -14.39 -0.06 -2.60
N ARG A 203 -13.59 0.79 -3.29
CA ARG A 203 -12.38 0.38 -4.01
C ARG A 203 -11.33 1.47 -3.98
N LEU A 204 -10.08 1.08 -3.80
CA LEU A 204 -8.91 1.91 -4.06
C LEU A 204 -8.08 1.26 -5.16
N ASP A 205 -7.69 2.05 -6.14
CA ASP A 205 -6.79 1.66 -7.22
C ASP A 205 -5.46 2.42 -7.05
N PHE A 206 -4.37 1.66 -6.98
CA PHE A 206 -3.01 2.16 -6.84
C PHE A 206 -2.32 2.04 -8.19
N THR A 207 -1.86 3.15 -8.74
CA THR A 207 -1.07 3.20 -9.97
C THR A 207 0.22 3.96 -9.75
N ILE A 208 1.24 3.62 -10.52
CA ILE A 208 2.56 4.24 -10.43
C ILE A 208 2.91 4.84 -11.79
N ASP A 209 3.47 6.05 -11.78
CA ASP A 209 4.01 6.69 -12.97
C ASP A 209 5.41 7.26 -12.69
N SER A 210 6.20 7.40 -13.75
CA SER A 210 7.59 7.87 -13.71
C SER A 210 7.91 8.78 -14.88
N SER A 211 8.82 9.72 -14.66
CA SER A 211 9.42 10.49 -15.73
C SER A 211 10.35 9.65 -16.64
N ASP A 212 10.91 8.55 -16.10
CA ASP A 212 11.70 7.58 -16.87
C ASP A 212 10.79 6.52 -17.50
N LYS A 213 10.27 6.86 -18.67
CA LYS A 213 9.37 6.02 -19.47
C LYS A 213 9.54 6.26 -20.96
N THR A 214 9.18 5.27 -21.75
CA THR A 214 8.92 5.37 -23.19
C THR A 214 7.46 5.75 -23.43
N GLN A 215 7.01 5.76 -24.69
CA GLN A 215 5.60 5.97 -25.01
C GLN A 215 4.70 4.82 -24.51
N GLU A 216 5.25 3.63 -24.37
CA GLU A 216 4.51 2.39 -24.07
C GLU A 216 4.78 1.85 -22.65
N TRP A 217 5.99 2.09 -22.09
CA TRP A 217 6.45 1.42 -20.88
C TRP A 217 7.13 2.36 -19.91
N ILE A 218 6.86 2.16 -18.62
CA ILE A 218 7.63 2.77 -17.53
C ILE A 218 8.91 1.94 -17.33
N ASN A 219 10.07 2.59 -17.41
CA ASN A 219 11.37 1.93 -17.26
C ASN A 219 11.74 1.71 -15.79
N THR A 220 11.36 2.68 -14.93
CA THR A 220 11.55 2.58 -13.47
C THR A 220 10.72 1.40 -12.92
N PRO A 221 11.28 0.54 -12.05
CA PRO A 221 10.51 -0.54 -11.43
C PRO A 221 9.31 0.01 -10.64
N THR A 222 8.10 -0.42 -10.99
CA THR A 222 6.81 0.12 -10.53
C THR A 222 6.33 -0.55 -9.23
N TYR A 223 7.16 -0.50 -8.21
CA TYR A 223 6.89 -1.06 -6.88
C TYR A 223 6.85 0.04 -5.82
N ALA A 224 5.91 -0.08 -4.88
CA ALA A 224 5.82 0.73 -3.68
C ALA A 224 5.47 -0.15 -2.49
N CYS A 225 5.81 0.28 -1.28
CA CYS A 225 5.40 -0.38 -0.04
C CYS A 225 4.30 0.45 0.63
N ILE A 226 3.30 -0.22 1.20
CA ILE A 226 2.22 0.40 1.98
C ILE A 226 2.06 -0.31 3.31
N ASP A 227 1.61 0.44 4.33
CA ASP A 227 1.30 -0.11 5.64
C ASP A 227 0.24 0.75 6.35
N ASP A 228 -0.32 0.22 7.43
CA ASP A 228 -1.29 0.93 8.27
C ASP A 228 -2.39 1.63 7.45
N LEU A 229 -3.06 0.90 6.53
CA LEU A 229 -4.19 1.44 5.78
C LEU A 229 -5.37 1.67 6.72
N ALA A 230 -5.61 2.94 7.07
CA ALA A 230 -6.62 3.36 8.04
C ALA A 230 -7.89 3.86 7.35
N TYR A 231 -9.04 3.39 7.80
CA TYR A 231 -10.35 3.78 7.31
C TYR A 231 -11.42 3.66 8.40
N GLY A 232 -12.60 4.21 8.13
CA GLY A 232 -13.75 4.06 9.00
C GLY A 232 -15.00 3.70 8.22
N TYR A 233 -15.96 3.05 8.87
CA TYR A 233 -17.26 2.73 8.31
C TYR A 233 -18.33 2.67 9.40
N ARG A 234 -19.59 2.75 8.97
CA ARG A 234 -20.74 2.67 9.87
C ARG A 234 -21.47 1.36 9.64
N ILE A 235 -21.80 0.67 10.72
CA ILE A 235 -22.67 -0.51 10.72
C ILE A 235 -24.01 -0.16 11.35
N GLU A 236 -25.06 -0.70 10.75
CA GLU A 236 -26.43 -0.64 11.28
C GLU A 236 -26.75 -2.00 11.94
N TYR A 237 -27.43 -1.99 13.10
CA TYR A 237 -27.83 -3.20 13.86
C TYR A 237 -29.14 -2.99 14.60
#